data_4b78d2f7d58a03101087c6593b9574f3
#
_entry.id   4b78d2f7d58a03101087c6593b9574f3
#
_cell.length_a   1.000
_cell.length_b   1.000
_cell.length_c   1.000
_cell.angle_alpha   90.00
_cell.angle_beta   90.00
_cell.angle_gamma   90.00
#
_symmetry.space_group_name_H-M   'P 1'
#
loop_
_entity.id
_entity.type
_entity.pdbx_description
1 polymer ?
#
loop_
_entity_poly.entity_id
_entity_poly.type
_entity_poly.pdbx_seq_one_letter_code
_entity_poly.pdbx_strand_id
1 'polypeptide(L)'
;MTLKTWGLSTVGALAFATVAAATHGLWHDHYTSASGMPCCSATRDCFIVHARLLVKDGDSTTAEVAGVVVTLPAKSVHQSEDLNDWACVIRPEHGIRQDNLRCLFVATGS
;
A
#
# COMPACT_ATOMS: atom_id res chain seq x y z
N MET A 1 -18.25 -41.11 6.72
CA MET A 1 -18.07 -40.53 6.63
C MET A 1 -17.65 -39.64 6.77
N THR A 2 -17.57 -39.48 6.79
CA THR A 2 -17.24 -38.66 6.90
C THR A 2 -16.70 -37.91 6.47
N LEU A 3 -16.71 -37.64 6.13
CA LEU A 3 -16.24 -36.89 5.80
C LEU A 3 -16.19 -35.91 5.70
N LYS A 4 -16.40 -35.81 5.57
CA LYS A 4 -16.55 -34.90 5.49
C LYS A 4 -16.00 -34.01 5.85
N THR A 5 -15.91 -33.76 6.12
CA THR A 5 -15.44 -32.91 6.59
C THR A 5 -14.53 -32.44 6.07
N TRP A 6 -14.35 -32.61 5.66
CA TRP A 6 -13.57 -32.16 5.23
C TRP A 6 -13.49 -31.19 4.58
N GLY A 7 -13.78 -31.34 4.16
CA GLY A 7 -13.58 -30.47 3.36
C GLY A 7 -13.71 -29.18 3.68
N LEU A 8 -14.26 -29.02 4.18
CA LEU A 8 -14.52 -27.85 4.42
C LEU A 8 -13.65 -27.05 4.74
N SER A 9 -13.22 -27.28 5.38
CA SER A 9 -12.37 -26.43 5.86
C SER A 9 -11.60 -25.80 4.91
N THR A 10 -11.26 -26.43 4.08
CA THR A 10 -10.45 -25.90 3.24
C THR A 10 -10.87 -24.76 2.67
N VAL A 11 -11.97 -24.74 2.51
CA VAL A 11 -12.47 -23.69 2.01
C VAL A 11 -12.11 -22.49 2.51
N GLY A 12 -12.20 -22.31 3.67
CA GLY A 12 -11.98 -21.07 4.20
C GLY A 12 -10.67 -20.52 3.90
N ALA A 13 -9.75 -21.30 3.89
CA ALA A 13 -8.46 -20.80 3.78
C ALA A 13 -8.23 -20.07 2.54
N LEU A 14 -8.84 -20.45 1.52
CA LEU A 14 -8.60 -19.81 0.38
C LEU A 14 -8.96 -18.45 0.31
N ALA A 15 -10.00 -18.15 0.83
CA ALA A 15 -10.51 -16.84 0.70
C ALA A 15 -9.60 -15.79 1.12
N PHE A 16 -8.81 -16.08 2.04
CA PHE A 16 -8.03 -15.06 2.58
C PHE A 16 -6.98 -14.55 1.70
N ALA A 17 -6.42 -15.35 0.93
CA ALA A 17 -5.32 -14.91 0.15
C ALA A 17 -5.67 -13.77 -0.73
N THR A 18 -6.89 -13.65 -1.11
CA THR A 18 -7.20 -12.61 -2.03
C THR A 18 -7.50 -11.31 -1.41
N VAL A 19 -7.72 -11.32 -0.15
CA VAL A 19 -8.10 -10.11 0.48
C VAL A 19 -7.06 -9.06 0.52
N ALA A 20 -5.84 -9.44 0.42
CA ALA A 20 -4.79 -8.47 0.51
C ALA A 20 -4.58 -7.69 -0.76
N ALA A 21 -5.40 -7.87 -1.72
CA ALA A 21 -5.22 -7.19 -2.96
C ALA A 21 -5.47 -5.69 -2.84
N ALA A 22 -5.23 -4.99 -3.90
CA ALA A 22 -5.42 -3.56 -3.94
C ALA A 22 -6.83 -3.16 -3.58
N THR A 23 -6.97 -2.00 -2.96
CA THR A 23 -8.27 -1.49 -2.57
C THR A 23 -8.50 -0.11 -3.12
N HIS A 24 -9.77 0.21 -3.25
CA HIS A 24 -10.21 1.52 -3.66
C HIS A 24 -11.36 1.92 -2.75
N GLY A 25 -11.60 3.20 -2.64
CA GLY A 25 -12.79 3.65 -1.94
C GLY A 25 -12.71 3.58 -0.43
N LEU A 26 -11.54 3.32 0.12
CA LEU A 26 -11.34 3.37 1.54
C LEU A 26 -10.84 4.77 1.88
N TRP A 27 -10.21 4.91 3.00
CA TRP A 27 -9.75 6.23 3.43
C TRP A 27 -8.62 6.81 2.58
N HIS A 28 -7.95 5.99 1.78
CA HIS A 28 -6.79 6.47 1.01
C HIS A 28 -7.16 7.53 -0.04
N ASP A 29 -8.36 7.53 -0.53
CA ASP A 29 -8.74 8.49 -1.57
C ASP A 29 -9.02 9.87 -1.02
N HIS A 30 -9.01 10.04 0.30
CA HIS A 30 -9.14 11.35 0.90
C HIS A 30 -7.79 12.06 0.96
N TYR A 31 -6.72 11.40 0.62
CA TYR A 31 -5.38 11.97 0.64
C TYR A 31 -4.90 12.20 -0.79
N THR A 32 -3.97 13.13 -0.95
CA THR A 32 -3.45 13.45 -2.28
C THR A 32 -1.95 13.29 -2.33
N SER A 33 -1.43 13.08 -3.52
CA SER A 33 -0.01 13.12 -3.77
C SER A 33 0.44 14.59 -3.82
N ALA A 34 1.74 14.80 -3.92
CA ALA A 34 2.29 16.15 -3.99
C ALA A 34 1.78 16.91 -5.21
N SER A 35 1.35 16.21 -6.25
CA SER A 35 0.81 16.86 -7.43
C SER A 35 -0.67 17.22 -7.27
N GLY A 36 -1.27 16.88 -6.15
CA GLY A 36 -2.68 17.19 -5.90
C GLY A 36 -3.67 16.14 -6.38
N MET A 37 -3.19 15.02 -6.88
CA MET A 37 -4.07 13.94 -7.34
C MET A 37 -4.39 12.99 -6.20
N PRO A 38 -5.58 12.40 -6.16
CA PRO A 38 -5.92 11.45 -5.11
C PRO A 38 -4.92 10.30 -5.06
N CYS A 39 -4.58 9.86 -3.88
CA CYS A 39 -3.66 8.74 -3.72
C CYS A 39 -4.24 7.46 -4.30
N CYS A 40 -5.53 7.24 -4.14
CA CYS A 40 -6.22 6.08 -4.69
C CYS A 40 -7.26 6.53 -5.70
N SER A 41 -7.24 5.96 -6.88
CA SER A 41 -8.18 6.34 -7.93
C SER A 41 -8.26 5.20 -8.94
N ALA A 42 -8.97 5.41 -10.03
CA ALA A 42 -9.12 4.40 -11.06
C ALA A 42 -7.78 3.96 -11.64
N THR A 43 -6.78 4.82 -11.61
CA THR A 43 -5.48 4.50 -12.18
C THR A 43 -4.40 4.26 -11.12
N ARG A 44 -4.77 4.33 -9.85
CA ARG A 44 -3.80 4.17 -8.77
C ARG A 44 -4.37 3.23 -7.72
N ASP A 45 -3.67 2.16 -7.47
CA ASP A 45 -4.09 1.17 -6.49
C ASP A 45 -3.19 1.24 -5.26
N CYS A 46 -3.78 1.04 -4.10
CA CYS A 46 -3.03 1.03 -2.85
C CYS A 46 -2.95 -0.39 -2.31
N PHE A 47 -1.76 -0.78 -1.88
CA PHE A 47 -1.52 -2.12 -1.36
C PHE A 47 -0.86 -2.04 0.00
N ILE A 48 -1.11 -3.00 0.85
CA ILE A 48 -0.39 -3.13 2.10
C ILE A 48 1.03 -3.56 1.76
N VAL A 49 2.00 -2.87 2.32
CA VAL A 49 3.41 -3.13 2.07
C VAL A 49 4.16 -3.04 3.39
N HIS A 50 5.42 -3.37 3.35
CA HIS A 50 6.31 -3.14 4.48
C HIS A 50 7.15 -1.93 4.10
N ALA A 51 7.06 -0.87 4.86
CA ALA A 51 7.77 0.36 4.53
C ALA A 51 8.56 0.87 5.73
N ARG A 52 9.67 1.53 5.45
CA ARG A 52 10.50 2.10 6.49
C ARG A 52 11.05 3.42 5.99
N LEU A 53 10.84 4.48 6.75
CA LEU A 53 11.39 5.77 6.39
C LEU A 53 12.88 5.79 6.72
N LEU A 54 13.69 6.21 5.80
CA LEU A 54 15.14 6.24 5.96
C LEU A 54 15.67 7.63 6.21
N VAL A 55 15.27 8.58 5.39
CA VAL A 55 15.77 9.95 5.49
C VAL A 55 14.66 10.91 5.17
N LYS A 56 14.56 11.98 5.97
CA LYS A 56 13.69 13.09 5.66
C LYS A 56 14.59 14.28 5.40
N ASP A 57 14.49 14.85 4.22
CA ASP A 57 15.36 15.93 3.85
C ASP A 57 14.54 17.04 3.20
N GLY A 58 14.06 17.97 4.04
CA GLY A 58 13.27 19.09 3.55
C GLY A 58 12.00 18.61 2.86
N ASP A 59 11.95 18.83 1.57
CA ASP A 59 10.75 18.52 0.80
C ASP A 59 10.68 17.10 0.31
N SER A 60 11.66 16.27 0.64
CA SER A 60 11.65 14.88 0.18
C SER A 60 11.86 13.89 1.31
N THR A 61 11.38 12.70 1.08
CA THR A 61 11.54 11.59 2.01
C THR A 61 12.03 10.40 1.23
N THR A 62 13.06 9.74 1.75
CA THR A 62 13.56 8.49 1.17
C THR A 62 13.09 7.36 2.05
N ALA A 63 12.55 6.34 1.47
CA ALA A 63 11.99 5.20 2.18
C ALA A 63 12.32 3.90 1.48
N GLU A 64 12.33 2.82 2.24
CA GLU A 64 12.42 1.50 1.68
C GLU A 64 10.99 0.95 1.68
N VAL A 65 10.49 0.58 0.53
CA VAL A 65 9.11 0.14 0.36
C VAL A 65 9.14 -1.20 -0.33
N ALA A 66 8.72 -2.23 0.36
CA ALA A 66 8.74 -3.60 -0.14
C ALA A 66 10.13 -3.97 -0.67
N GLY A 67 11.17 -3.51 0.01
CA GLY A 67 12.54 -3.81 -0.37
C GLY A 67 13.15 -2.88 -1.41
N VAL A 68 12.39 -1.91 -1.90
CA VAL A 68 12.87 -0.99 -2.93
C VAL A 68 13.07 0.38 -2.29
N VAL A 69 14.23 0.99 -2.51
CA VAL A 69 14.50 2.32 -1.98
C VAL A 69 13.98 3.36 -2.96
N VAL A 70 13.12 4.22 -2.48
CA VAL A 70 12.49 5.25 -3.32
C VAL A 70 12.55 6.59 -2.61
N THR A 71 12.49 7.66 -3.37
CA THR A 71 12.42 9.01 -2.83
C THR A 71 11.14 9.66 -3.33
N LEU A 72 10.39 10.22 -2.40
CA LEU A 72 9.11 10.84 -2.69
C LEU A 72 9.09 12.27 -2.18
N PRO A 73 8.28 13.12 -2.77
CA PRO A 73 8.03 14.42 -2.15
C PRO A 73 7.42 14.19 -0.78
N ALA A 74 7.82 14.97 0.19
CA ALA A 74 7.30 14.81 1.55
C ALA A 74 5.78 14.89 1.60
N LYS A 75 5.17 15.67 0.74
CA LYS A 75 3.72 15.82 0.71
C LYS A 75 3.00 14.58 0.20
N SER A 76 3.71 13.64 -0.37
CA SER A 76 3.13 12.38 -0.82
C SER A 76 3.23 11.27 0.24
N VAL A 77 3.80 11.59 1.40
CA VAL A 77 3.95 10.63 2.49
C VAL A 77 2.99 11.05 3.60
N HIS A 78 2.12 10.15 4.00
CA HIS A 78 1.07 10.42 4.98
C HIS A 78 1.10 9.43 6.12
N GLN A 79 0.52 9.81 7.23
CA GLN A 79 0.32 8.91 8.35
C GLN A 79 -0.81 7.95 7.99
N SER A 80 -0.59 6.66 8.18
CA SER A 80 -1.64 5.68 7.93
C SER A 80 -2.75 5.80 8.97
N GLU A 81 -3.97 5.55 8.57
CA GLU A 81 -5.11 5.55 9.48
C GLU A 81 -5.35 4.18 10.11
N ASP A 82 -4.61 3.18 9.73
CA ASP A 82 -4.70 1.88 10.36
C ASP A 82 -3.29 1.44 10.79
N LEU A 83 -3.10 0.19 11.06
CA LEU A 83 -1.82 -0.28 11.54
C LEU A 83 -0.91 -0.78 10.45
N ASN A 84 -1.30 -0.58 9.21
CA ASN A 84 -0.53 -1.06 8.08
C ASN A 84 0.13 0.07 7.34
N ASP A 85 1.23 -0.24 6.68
CA ASP A 85 1.81 0.68 5.72
C ASP A 85 1.17 0.39 4.37
N TRP A 86 1.01 1.41 3.54
CA TRP A 86 0.37 1.26 2.23
C TRP A 86 1.16 2.01 1.19
N ALA A 87 1.29 1.42 0.02
CA ALA A 87 1.89 2.10 -1.12
C ALA A 87 0.85 2.23 -2.21
N CYS A 88 0.70 3.42 -2.75
CA CYS A 88 -0.26 3.68 -3.82
C CYS A 88 0.51 3.91 -5.11
N VAL A 89 0.28 3.08 -6.09
CA VAL A 89 1.09 3.05 -7.30
C VAL A 89 0.25 3.09 -8.56
N ILE A 90 0.88 3.55 -9.64
CA ILE A 90 0.29 3.48 -10.96
C ILE A 90 0.85 2.20 -11.58
N ARG A 91 0.00 1.45 -12.23
CA ARG A 91 0.40 0.20 -12.88
C ARG A 91 1.04 -0.77 -11.90
N PRO A 92 0.27 -1.23 -10.93
CA PRO A 92 0.78 -2.11 -9.89
C PRO A 92 1.36 -3.41 -10.42
N GLU A 93 1.00 -3.80 -11.63
CA GLU A 93 1.55 -5.01 -12.22
C GLU A 93 3.06 -4.91 -12.47
N HIS A 94 3.60 -3.69 -12.44
CA HIS A 94 5.05 -3.52 -12.63
C HIS A 94 5.77 -3.53 -11.28
N GLY A 95 5.07 -3.76 -10.19
CA GLY A 95 5.68 -3.74 -8.86
C GLY A 95 5.92 -2.31 -8.40
N ILE A 96 6.65 -2.15 -7.32
CA ILE A 96 6.96 -0.85 -6.77
C ILE A 96 8.26 -0.34 -7.36
N ARG A 97 8.21 0.85 -7.90
CA ARG A 97 9.35 1.46 -8.55
C ARG A 97 9.38 2.94 -8.25
N GLN A 98 10.54 3.55 -8.42
CA GLN A 98 10.71 4.98 -8.19
C GLN A 98 9.73 5.81 -9.02
N ASP A 99 9.42 5.36 -10.22
CA ASP A 99 8.63 6.16 -11.14
C ASP A 99 7.12 5.93 -11.06
N ASN A 100 6.65 4.92 -10.33
CA ASN A 100 5.22 4.67 -10.27
C ASN A 100 4.60 4.85 -8.88
N LEU A 101 5.41 5.04 -7.86
CA LEU A 101 4.90 5.23 -6.51
C LEU A 101 4.42 6.67 -6.36
N ARG A 102 3.18 6.84 -5.99
CA ARG A 102 2.58 8.17 -5.91
C ARG A 102 2.29 8.62 -4.50
N CYS A 103 1.93 7.72 -3.62
CA CYS A 103 1.70 8.03 -2.22
C CYS A 103 2.22 6.89 -1.36
N LEU A 104 2.65 7.24 -0.16
CA LEU A 104 3.07 6.25 0.81
C LEU A 104 2.38 6.58 2.13
N PHE A 105 1.77 5.59 2.76
CA PHE A 105 1.18 5.75 4.07
C PHE A 105 1.99 4.89 5.02
N VAL A 106 2.42 5.48 6.12
CA VAL A 106 3.22 4.74 7.09
C VAL A 106 2.50 4.70 8.42
N ALA A 107 2.54 3.57 9.06
CA ALA A 107 1.93 3.42 10.37
C ALA A 107 2.77 4.13 11.42
N THR A 108 2.18 4.40 12.55
CA THR A 108 2.85 5.06 13.64
C THR A 108 4.10 4.28 14.03
N GLY A 109 5.18 4.95 14.19
CA GLY A 109 6.40 4.34 14.63
C GLY A 109 7.31 3.88 13.51
N SER A 110 6.91 4.08 12.31
CA SER A 110 7.73 3.67 11.17
C SER A 110 8.83 4.65 10.86
#